data_b337eca220bf387c9ea618bba61195a0
#
_entry.id   b337eca220bf387c9ea618bba61195a0
#
_cell.length_a   1.000
_cell.length_b   1.000
_cell.length_c   1.000
_cell.angle_alpha   90.00
_cell.angle_beta   90.00
_cell.angle_gamma   90.00
#
_symmetry.space_group_name_H-M   'P 1'
#
loop_
_entity.id
_entity.type
_entity.pdbx_description
1 polymer ?
#
loop_
_entity_poly.entity_id
_entity_poly.type
_entity_poly.pdbx_seq_one_letter_code
_entity_poly.pdbx_strand_id
1 'polypeptide(L)'
;IEVRAAGRAFLDMRARIERHIEQRTMILSGVSHDLRTPLTRLKLGLSMLEHDDRKLLERDVDEMRQLLDEFLSFAREQGDEGGKSEATNPFELVQMIVQDTTRAGHSVSLRCNPSTILVEMRPLAIKRALENLIMNAVRYGTKAVVDLQYDARSLVISVEDDGPSIPPELYEEAMKPFSRLDPARNQNKGSGVGLGLPIAADIARAHGGRVELSKSRDFGGLCASLIISR
;
A
#
# COMPACT_ATOMS: atom_id res chain seq x y z
N ILE A 1 -2.64 -44.55 7.19
CA ILE A 1 -1.65 -44.42 6.09
C ILE A 1 -2.07 -43.26 5.17
N GLU A 2 -3.36 -43.17 4.77
CA GLU A 2 -3.90 -42.15 3.85
C GLU A 2 -3.75 -40.71 4.37
N VAL A 3 -4.04 -40.45 5.65
CA VAL A 3 -3.91 -39.10 6.26
C VAL A 3 -2.46 -38.59 6.23
N ARG A 4 -1.49 -39.48 6.42
CA ARG A 4 -0.07 -39.11 6.32
C ARG A 4 0.37 -38.85 4.88
N ALA A 5 -0.20 -39.54 3.91
CA ALA A 5 0.06 -39.32 2.49
C ALA A 5 -0.53 -37.98 2.04
N ALA A 6 -1.76 -37.67 2.44
CA ALA A 6 -2.41 -36.38 2.18
C ALA A 6 -1.67 -35.21 2.83
N GLY A 7 -1.19 -35.38 4.08
CA GLY A 7 -0.38 -34.37 4.78
C GLY A 7 0.96 -34.08 4.07
N ARG A 8 1.65 -35.12 3.57
CA ARG A 8 2.89 -34.91 2.78
C ARG A 8 2.59 -34.21 1.47
N ALA A 9 1.57 -34.64 0.72
CA ALA A 9 1.20 -34.01 -0.54
C ALA A 9 0.85 -32.53 -0.34
N PHE A 10 0.19 -32.17 0.76
CA PHE A 10 -0.10 -30.78 1.11
C PHE A 10 1.18 -29.97 1.40
N LEU A 11 2.11 -30.52 2.17
CA LEU A 11 3.40 -29.88 2.46
C LEU A 11 4.25 -29.71 1.20
N ASP A 12 4.28 -30.72 0.33
CA ASP A 12 4.99 -30.64 -0.94
C ASP A 12 4.37 -29.58 -1.88
N MET A 13 3.04 -29.51 -1.94
CA MET A 13 2.34 -28.48 -2.70
C MET A 13 2.64 -27.08 -2.15
N ARG A 14 2.60 -26.88 -0.83
CA ARG A 14 2.96 -25.62 -0.18
C ARG A 14 4.37 -25.20 -0.51
N ALA A 15 5.35 -26.11 -0.32
CA ALA A 15 6.76 -25.84 -0.64
C ALA A 15 6.99 -25.55 -2.14
N ARG A 16 6.16 -26.12 -3.02
CA ARG A 16 6.21 -25.82 -4.45
C ARG A 16 5.67 -24.43 -4.75
N ILE A 17 4.57 -24.02 -4.12
CA ILE A 17 4.00 -22.67 -4.24
C ILE A 17 4.98 -21.63 -3.72
N GLU A 18 5.55 -21.83 -2.52
CA GLU A 18 6.56 -20.95 -1.93
C GLU A 18 7.75 -20.74 -2.88
N ARG A 19 8.31 -21.82 -3.42
CA ARG A 19 9.41 -21.73 -4.41
C ARG A 19 9.03 -20.98 -5.69
N HIS A 20 7.80 -21.14 -6.20
CA HIS A 20 7.32 -20.42 -7.37
C HIS A 20 7.19 -18.92 -7.08
N ILE A 21 6.73 -18.55 -5.89
CA ILE A 21 6.63 -17.15 -5.45
C ILE A 21 8.03 -16.54 -5.33
N GLU A 22 8.97 -17.20 -4.66
CA GLU A 22 10.38 -16.77 -4.53
C GLU A 22 11.04 -16.58 -5.89
N GLN A 23 10.89 -17.55 -6.79
CA GLN A 23 11.45 -17.48 -8.14
C GLN A 23 10.86 -16.31 -8.94
N ARG A 24 9.54 -16.09 -8.85
CA ARG A 24 8.86 -14.96 -9.49
C ARG A 24 9.38 -13.62 -8.94
N THR A 25 9.53 -13.52 -7.62
CA THR A 25 10.05 -12.33 -6.94
C THR A 25 11.48 -12.04 -7.33
N MET A 26 12.33 -13.07 -7.43
CA MET A 26 13.73 -12.95 -7.85
C MET A 26 13.84 -12.45 -9.30
N ILE A 27 13.04 -13.00 -10.22
CA ILE A 27 13.02 -12.57 -11.62
C ILE A 27 12.57 -11.11 -11.72
N LEU A 28 11.51 -10.73 -11.02
CA LEU A 28 11.00 -9.36 -11.01
C LEU A 28 12.02 -8.38 -10.42
N SER A 29 12.75 -8.79 -9.37
CA SER A 29 13.82 -7.97 -8.79
C SER A 29 14.99 -7.77 -9.77
N GLY A 30 15.38 -8.80 -10.52
CA GLY A 30 16.43 -8.72 -11.56
C GLY A 30 16.03 -7.80 -12.71
N VAL A 31 14.84 -8.01 -13.27
CA VAL A 31 14.28 -7.17 -14.36
C VAL A 31 14.23 -5.70 -13.96
N SER A 32 13.92 -5.41 -12.72
CA SER A 32 13.88 -4.05 -12.22
C SER A 32 15.23 -3.37 -12.15
N HIS A 33 16.19 -4.07 -11.58
CA HIS A 33 17.56 -3.55 -11.57
C HIS A 33 18.01 -3.21 -12.99
N ASP A 34 17.69 -4.09 -13.93
CA ASP A 34 18.08 -3.92 -15.34
C ASP A 34 17.29 -2.81 -16.06
N LEU A 35 16.07 -2.51 -15.64
CA LEU A 35 15.28 -1.39 -16.15
C LEU A 35 15.66 -0.05 -15.50
N ARG A 36 16.11 -0.03 -14.25
CA ARG A 36 16.55 1.21 -13.57
C ARG A 36 17.77 1.84 -14.24
N THR A 37 18.67 1.01 -14.76
CA THR A 37 19.90 1.46 -15.45
C THR A 37 19.61 2.28 -16.71
N PRO A 38 18.80 1.83 -17.70
CA PRO A 38 18.46 2.63 -18.88
C PRO A 38 17.64 3.87 -18.53
N LEU A 39 16.74 3.81 -17.53
CA LEU A 39 16.00 5.00 -17.08
C LEU A 39 16.94 6.08 -16.51
N THR A 40 17.95 5.67 -15.74
CA THR A 40 18.97 6.59 -15.24
C THR A 40 19.79 7.21 -16.36
N ARG A 41 20.14 6.42 -17.40
CA ARG A 41 20.84 6.93 -18.59
C ARG A 41 19.98 7.89 -19.41
N LEU A 42 18.68 7.59 -19.55
CA LEU A 42 17.72 8.50 -20.20
C LEU A 42 17.65 9.83 -19.45
N LYS A 43 17.52 9.80 -18.12
CA LYS A 43 17.51 11.01 -17.28
C LYS A 43 18.78 11.84 -17.44
N LEU A 44 19.95 11.19 -17.47
CA LEU A 44 21.23 11.86 -17.72
C LEU A 44 21.30 12.42 -19.13
N GLY A 45 20.83 11.71 -20.15
CA GLY A 45 20.78 12.20 -21.53
C GLY A 45 19.85 13.41 -21.68
N LEU A 46 18.69 13.39 -21.05
CA LEU A 46 17.75 14.50 -21.04
C LEU A 46 18.31 15.75 -20.38
N SER A 47 19.18 15.59 -19.37
CA SER A 47 19.83 16.74 -18.72
C SER A 47 20.76 17.54 -19.62
N MET A 48 21.13 16.99 -20.78
CA MET A 48 21.98 17.61 -21.78
C MET A 48 21.18 18.33 -22.89
N LEU A 49 19.85 18.23 -22.90
CA LEU A 49 18.97 18.88 -23.89
C LEU A 49 18.58 20.29 -23.42
N GLU A 50 18.33 21.19 -24.37
CA GLU A 50 17.88 22.57 -24.08
C GLU A 50 16.34 22.65 -23.96
N HIS A 51 15.94 23.25 -22.90
CA HIS A 51 14.76 23.95 -22.34
C HIS A 51 13.38 23.29 -22.25
N ASP A 52 12.44 23.36 -23.10
CA ASP A 52 11.02 23.12 -22.70
C ASP A 52 10.58 21.65 -22.73
N ASP A 53 11.04 20.91 -23.71
CA ASP A 53 10.75 19.47 -23.84
C ASP A 53 11.44 18.61 -22.77
N ARG A 54 12.56 19.12 -22.22
CA ARG A 54 13.33 18.46 -21.19
C ARG A 54 12.52 18.21 -19.91
N LYS A 55 11.81 19.23 -19.41
CA LYS A 55 11.03 19.10 -18.16
C LYS A 55 9.90 18.08 -18.26
N LEU A 56 9.30 18.00 -19.44
CA LEU A 56 8.23 17.02 -19.71
C LEU A 56 8.79 15.60 -19.71
N LEU A 57 9.88 15.38 -20.44
CA LEU A 57 10.54 14.09 -20.55
C LEU A 57 11.20 13.64 -19.22
N GLU A 58 11.76 14.57 -18.44
CA GLU A 58 12.27 14.27 -17.10
C GLU A 58 11.14 13.78 -16.16
N ARG A 59 9.97 14.38 -16.24
CA ARG A 59 8.78 13.92 -15.51
C ARG A 59 8.36 12.52 -15.91
N ASP A 60 8.31 12.24 -17.23
CA ASP A 60 7.94 10.94 -17.76
C ASP A 60 8.91 9.84 -17.28
N VAL A 61 10.21 10.12 -17.27
CA VAL A 61 11.24 9.19 -16.76
C VAL A 61 11.13 8.98 -15.26
N ASP A 62 10.86 10.03 -14.49
CA ASP A 62 10.66 9.91 -13.05
C ASP A 62 9.36 9.13 -12.74
N GLU A 63 8.31 9.32 -13.52
CA GLU A 63 7.08 8.54 -13.45
C GLU A 63 7.33 7.05 -13.74
N MET A 64 8.04 6.74 -14.83
CA MET A 64 8.41 5.34 -15.14
C MET A 64 9.22 4.70 -14.03
N ARG A 65 10.15 5.44 -13.42
CA ARG A 65 10.94 4.93 -12.29
C ARG A 65 10.06 4.64 -11.08
N GLN A 66 9.15 5.53 -10.76
CA GLN A 66 8.21 5.35 -9.66
C GLN A 66 7.27 4.15 -9.90
N LEU A 67 6.72 4.02 -11.12
CA LEU A 67 5.92 2.88 -11.55
C LEU A 67 6.67 1.55 -11.33
N LEU A 68 7.94 1.52 -11.73
CA LEU A 68 8.79 0.35 -11.60
C LEU A 68 9.07 0.02 -10.13
N ASP A 69 9.42 1.01 -9.30
CA ASP A 69 9.72 0.82 -7.89
C ASP A 69 8.46 0.36 -7.11
N GLU A 70 7.27 0.92 -7.39
CA GLU A 70 5.99 0.49 -6.81
C GLU A 70 5.60 -0.94 -7.25
N PHE A 71 5.76 -1.26 -8.54
CA PHE A 71 5.50 -2.61 -9.05
C PHE A 71 6.37 -3.68 -8.39
N LEU A 72 7.65 -3.37 -8.20
CA LEU A 72 8.58 -4.31 -7.58
C LEU A 72 8.35 -4.49 -6.10
N SER A 73 8.02 -3.40 -5.46
CA SER A 73 7.60 -3.42 -4.07
C SER A 73 6.42 -4.38 -3.92
N PHE A 74 5.39 -4.24 -4.75
CA PHE A 74 4.23 -5.13 -4.80
C PHE A 74 4.62 -6.60 -5.08
N ALA A 75 5.53 -6.83 -6.02
CA ALA A 75 5.92 -8.18 -6.42
C ALA A 75 6.77 -8.91 -5.38
N ARG A 76 7.64 -8.19 -4.64
CA ARG A 76 8.46 -8.75 -3.55
C ARG A 76 7.62 -9.22 -2.38
N GLU A 77 6.52 -8.56 -2.13
CA GLU A 77 5.68 -8.78 -0.95
C GLU A 77 4.77 -9.99 -1.02
N GLN A 78 4.47 -10.45 -2.22
CA GLN A 78 3.81 -11.76 -2.38
C GLN A 78 4.72 -12.91 -1.94
N GLY A 79 6.03 -12.66 -1.72
CA GLY A 79 7.01 -13.67 -1.31
C GLY A 79 7.55 -13.50 0.12
N ASP A 80 7.54 -12.28 0.67
CA ASP A 80 8.07 -12.02 2.02
C ASP A 80 6.94 -11.53 2.93
N GLU A 81 6.51 -12.37 3.87
CA GLU A 81 5.36 -12.13 4.73
C GLU A 81 5.55 -11.00 5.78
N GLY A 82 6.29 -9.93 5.45
CA GLY A 82 6.34 -8.68 6.24
C GLY A 82 6.87 -8.81 7.66
N GLY A 83 7.74 -9.79 7.93
CA GLY A 83 8.34 -9.99 9.24
C GLY A 83 7.55 -10.92 10.17
N LYS A 84 8.05 -11.11 11.39
CA LYS A 84 7.41 -11.93 12.42
C LYS A 84 6.26 -11.18 13.07
N SER A 85 5.22 -11.92 13.46
CA SER A 85 4.17 -11.39 14.31
C SER A 85 4.72 -11.15 15.70
N GLU A 86 4.41 -9.99 16.28
CA GLU A 86 4.82 -9.60 17.64
C GLU A 86 3.74 -8.74 18.31
N ALA A 87 3.71 -8.79 19.63
CA ALA A 87 2.78 -7.98 20.43
C ALA A 87 3.15 -6.49 20.30
N THR A 88 2.40 -5.78 19.52
CA THR A 88 2.64 -4.38 19.14
C THR A 88 1.53 -3.50 19.71
N ASN A 89 1.89 -2.28 20.14
CA ASN A 89 0.91 -1.23 20.47
C ASN A 89 0.47 -0.50 19.20
N PRO A 90 -0.78 -0.69 18.73
CA PRO A 90 -1.24 -0.06 17.48
C PRO A 90 -1.27 1.47 17.56
N PHE A 91 -1.56 2.03 18.74
CA PHE A 91 -1.59 3.48 18.92
C PHE A 91 -0.20 4.10 18.67
N GLU A 92 0.86 3.53 19.27
CA GLU A 92 2.23 4.02 19.10
C GLU A 92 2.69 3.90 17.64
N LEU A 93 2.37 2.77 17.00
CA LEU A 93 2.69 2.54 15.58
C LEU A 93 2.01 3.58 14.69
N VAL A 94 0.70 3.79 14.83
CA VAL A 94 -0.07 4.76 14.04
C VAL A 94 0.40 6.18 14.32
N GLN A 95 0.65 6.53 15.58
CA GLN A 95 1.16 7.85 15.97
C GLN A 95 2.50 8.16 15.30
N MET A 96 3.42 7.20 15.29
CA MET A 96 4.71 7.33 14.62
C MET A 96 4.54 7.61 13.12
N ILE A 97 3.68 6.84 12.43
CA ILE A 97 3.42 6.99 10.99
C ILE A 97 2.83 8.38 10.68
N VAL A 98 1.84 8.81 11.47
CA VAL A 98 1.20 10.13 11.31
C VAL A 98 2.22 11.25 11.53
N GLN A 99 3.08 11.14 12.54
CA GLN A 99 4.12 12.13 12.80
C GLN A 99 5.13 12.21 11.66
N ASP A 100 5.59 11.08 11.14
CA ASP A 100 6.55 11.01 10.03
C ASP A 100 5.95 11.62 8.76
N THR A 101 4.68 11.29 8.46
CA THR A 101 3.97 11.84 7.31
C THR A 101 3.75 13.36 7.44
N THR A 102 3.45 13.83 8.65
CA THR A 102 3.30 15.28 8.92
C THR A 102 4.63 16.01 8.77
N ARG A 103 5.75 15.42 9.25
CA ARG A 103 7.11 15.99 9.05
C ARG A 103 7.50 16.06 7.57
N ALA A 104 7.00 15.14 6.75
CA ALA A 104 7.18 15.17 5.30
C ALA A 104 6.35 16.27 4.60
N GLY A 105 5.57 17.06 5.34
CA GLY A 105 4.80 18.20 4.83
C GLY A 105 3.35 17.90 4.45
N HIS A 106 2.85 16.70 4.75
CA HIS A 106 1.45 16.35 4.48
C HIS A 106 0.53 16.72 5.65
N SER A 107 -0.70 17.13 5.33
CA SER A 107 -1.71 17.45 6.33
C SER A 107 -2.42 16.18 6.81
N VAL A 108 -1.83 15.53 7.81
CA VAL A 108 -2.37 14.30 8.41
C VAL A 108 -2.51 14.47 9.91
N SER A 109 -3.61 14.02 10.48
CA SER A 109 -3.87 14.07 11.92
C SER A 109 -4.38 12.74 12.45
N LEU A 110 -4.14 12.50 13.76
CA LEU A 110 -4.61 11.32 14.47
C LEU A 110 -5.80 11.69 15.36
N ARG A 111 -6.90 10.98 15.23
CA ARG A 111 -8.13 11.15 16.02
C ARG A 111 -8.39 9.90 16.85
N CYS A 112 -7.62 9.68 17.88
CA CYS A 112 -7.88 8.63 18.85
C CYS A 112 -7.24 8.95 20.20
N ASN A 113 -7.72 8.31 21.24
CA ASN A 113 -7.12 8.40 22.56
C ASN A 113 -5.93 7.43 22.68
N PRO A 114 -4.89 7.78 23.47
CA PRO A 114 -3.80 6.87 23.80
C PRO A 114 -4.33 5.55 24.36
N SER A 115 -3.73 4.45 23.92
CA SER A 115 -4.07 3.10 24.35
C SER A 115 -2.80 2.29 24.62
N THR A 116 -2.85 1.42 25.62
CA THR A 116 -1.77 0.46 25.95
C THR A 116 -2.10 -0.95 25.49
N ILE A 117 -3.16 -1.12 24.72
CA ILE A 117 -3.58 -2.43 24.21
C ILE A 117 -2.52 -2.95 23.23
N LEU A 118 -2.06 -4.19 23.45
CA LEU A 118 -1.19 -4.90 22.54
C LEU A 118 -2.01 -5.82 21.64
N VAL A 119 -1.62 -5.89 20.38
CA VAL A 119 -2.23 -6.74 19.34
C VAL A 119 -1.12 -7.51 18.64
N GLU A 120 -1.31 -8.81 18.47
CA GLU A 120 -0.40 -9.65 17.69
C GLU A 120 -0.51 -9.28 16.21
N MET A 121 0.55 -8.67 15.68
CA MET A 121 0.60 -8.23 14.28
C MET A 121 2.02 -8.19 13.75
N ARG A 122 2.17 -8.07 12.45
CA ARG A 122 3.46 -7.78 11.79
C ARG A 122 3.59 -6.26 11.60
N PRO A 123 4.34 -5.55 12.45
CA PRO A 123 4.29 -4.08 12.50
C PRO A 123 4.77 -3.42 11.20
N LEU A 124 5.77 -3.99 10.53
CA LEU A 124 6.27 -3.47 9.25
C LEU A 124 5.21 -3.60 8.15
N ALA A 125 4.47 -4.71 8.11
CA ALA A 125 3.39 -4.89 7.14
C ALA A 125 2.24 -3.91 7.41
N ILE A 126 1.81 -3.76 8.67
CA ILE A 126 0.75 -2.81 9.04
C ILE A 126 1.18 -1.36 8.75
N LYS A 127 2.42 -0.99 9.12
CA LYS A 127 2.98 0.33 8.78
C LYS A 127 2.80 0.62 7.29
N ARG A 128 3.19 -0.31 6.45
CA ARG A 128 3.10 -0.17 5.01
C ARG A 128 1.67 -0.10 4.49
N ALA A 129 0.74 -0.93 5.02
CA ALA A 129 -0.67 -0.82 4.65
C ALA A 129 -1.19 0.59 4.95
N LEU A 130 -0.86 1.14 6.11
CA LEU A 130 -1.27 2.48 6.52
C LEU A 130 -0.62 3.58 5.67
N GLU A 131 0.67 3.47 5.37
CA GLU A 131 1.35 4.41 4.47
C GLU A 131 0.68 4.45 3.10
N ASN A 132 0.29 3.30 2.54
CA ASN A 132 -0.47 3.23 1.29
C ASN A 132 -1.83 3.92 1.39
N LEU A 133 -2.59 3.70 2.47
CA LEU A 133 -3.89 4.33 2.67
C LEU A 133 -3.75 5.85 2.88
N ILE A 134 -2.79 6.28 3.71
CA ILE A 134 -2.53 7.69 3.99
C ILE A 134 -2.04 8.42 2.73
N MET A 135 -1.11 7.83 1.98
CA MET A 135 -0.62 8.43 0.74
C MET A 135 -1.72 8.53 -0.33
N ASN A 136 -2.65 7.58 -0.35
CA ASN A 136 -3.85 7.69 -1.17
C ASN A 136 -4.71 8.88 -0.73
N ALA A 137 -4.98 9.01 0.55
CA ALA A 137 -5.79 10.10 1.12
C ALA A 137 -5.17 11.49 0.82
N VAL A 138 -3.86 11.69 1.03
CA VAL A 138 -3.20 12.98 0.77
C VAL A 138 -2.98 13.27 -0.71
N ARG A 139 -3.02 12.26 -1.57
CA ARG A 139 -2.95 12.42 -3.03
C ARG A 139 -4.26 12.97 -3.59
N TYR A 140 -5.37 12.46 -3.14
CA TYR A 140 -6.69 12.84 -3.67
C TYR A 140 -7.36 13.94 -2.87
N GLY A 141 -7.09 14.03 -1.57
CA GLY A 141 -7.56 15.07 -0.66
C GLY A 141 -6.54 16.19 -0.41
N THR A 142 -6.91 17.11 0.47
CA THR A 142 -6.03 18.16 1.01
C THR A 142 -5.63 17.86 2.44
N LYS A 143 -6.39 17.02 3.14
CA LYS A 143 -6.13 16.54 4.50
C LYS A 143 -6.54 15.09 4.65
N ALA A 144 -5.88 14.39 5.57
CA ALA A 144 -6.25 13.06 5.99
C ALA A 144 -6.38 12.97 7.52
N VAL A 145 -7.33 12.17 7.99
CA VAL A 145 -7.52 11.88 9.42
C VAL A 145 -7.45 10.37 9.61
N VAL A 146 -6.58 9.95 10.51
CA VAL A 146 -6.46 8.55 10.91
C VAL A 146 -7.19 8.35 12.22
N ASP A 147 -8.08 7.38 12.28
CA ASP A 147 -8.83 6.97 13.47
C ASP A 147 -8.51 5.52 13.84
N LEU A 148 -8.49 5.24 15.14
CA LEU A 148 -8.16 3.93 15.68
C LEU A 148 -9.27 3.48 16.62
N GLN A 149 -9.89 2.35 16.30
CA GLN A 149 -10.98 1.79 17.08
C GLN A 149 -10.68 0.33 17.45
N TYR A 150 -10.96 -0.02 18.68
CA TYR A 150 -10.82 -1.39 19.19
C TYR A 150 -12.21 -1.98 19.40
N ASP A 151 -12.45 -3.11 18.78
CA ASP A 151 -13.59 -3.97 19.04
C ASP A 151 -13.13 -5.23 19.81
N ALA A 152 -14.07 -6.01 20.32
CA ALA A 152 -13.79 -7.22 21.11
C ALA A 152 -12.94 -8.25 20.32
N ARG A 153 -13.04 -8.28 18.99
CA ARG A 153 -12.39 -9.25 18.11
C ARG A 153 -11.53 -8.64 17.01
N SER A 154 -11.54 -7.34 16.87
CA SER A 154 -10.86 -6.66 15.76
C SER A 154 -10.25 -5.34 16.19
N LEU A 155 -9.21 -4.95 15.47
CA LEU A 155 -8.67 -3.60 15.43
C LEU A 155 -9.06 -3.00 14.08
N VAL A 156 -9.64 -1.80 14.13
CA VAL A 156 -10.02 -1.02 12.94
C VAL A 156 -9.20 0.25 12.89
N ILE A 157 -8.44 0.44 11.83
CA ILE A 157 -7.69 1.66 11.57
C ILE A 157 -8.27 2.30 10.31
N SER A 158 -8.94 3.42 10.45
CA SER A 158 -9.61 4.12 9.35
C SER A 158 -8.81 5.34 8.93
N VAL A 159 -8.67 5.55 7.63
CA VAL A 159 -8.07 6.73 7.03
C VAL A 159 -9.15 7.44 6.23
N GLU A 160 -9.51 8.65 6.65
CA GLU A 160 -10.51 9.50 6.01
C GLU A 160 -9.87 10.68 5.31
N ASP A 161 -10.39 11.08 4.16
CA ASP A 161 -9.95 12.26 3.41
C ASP A 161 -11.12 13.18 3.02
N ASP A 162 -10.77 14.37 2.54
CA ASP A 162 -11.68 15.37 2.00
C ASP A 162 -11.66 15.45 0.46
N GLY A 163 -11.13 14.41 -0.17
CA GLY A 163 -11.07 14.30 -1.63
C GLY A 163 -12.39 13.88 -2.26
N PRO A 164 -12.38 13.56 -3.55
CA PRO A 164 -13.54 12.97 -4.21
C PRO A 164 -13.80 11.57 -3.66
N SER A 165 -15.03 11.31 -3.22
CA SER A 165 -15.43 9.96 -2.84
C SER A 165 -15.47 9.04 -4.06
N ILE A 166 -15.26 7.74 -3.85
CA ILE A 166 -15.46 6.70 -4.86
C ILE A 166 -16.93 6.27 -4.79
N PRO A 167 -17.65 6.17 -5.91
CA PRO A 167 -18.99 5.59 -5.93
C PRO A 167 -18.96 4.12 -5.44
N PRO A 168 -19.95 3.68 -4.64
CA PRO A 168 -19.97 2.34 -4.05
C PRO A 168 -19.84 1.20 -5.08
N GLU A 169 -20.41 1.39 -6.27
CA GLU A 169 -20.34 0.45 -7.39
C GLU A 169 -18.93 0.25 -7.95
N LEU A 170 -18.00 1.17 -7.65
CA LEU A 170 -16.62 1.11 -8.09
C LEU A 170 -15.64 0.66 -7.00
N TYR A 171 -16.11 0.32 -5.79
CA TYR A 171 -15.22 -0.12 -4.70
C TYR A 171 -14.46 -1.41 -5.06
N GLU A 172 -15.12 -2.38 -5.67
CA GLU A 172 -14.47 -3.61 -6.11
C GLU A 172 -13.42 -3.36 -7.19
N GLU A 173 -13.71 -2.43 -8.12
CA GLU A 173 -12.78 -2.03 -9.16
C GLU A 173 -11.57 -1.29 -8.58
N ALA A 174 -11.78 -0.39 -7.61
CA ALA A 174 -10.73 0.33 -6.92
C ALA A 174 -9.74 -0.59 -6.17
N MET A 175 -10.21 -1.77 -5.75
CA MET A 175 -9.41 -2.77 -5.06
C MET A 175 -8.62 -3.69 -6.00
N LYS A 176 -8.79 -3.59 -7.33
CA LYS A 176 -8.00 -4.36 -8.30
C LYS A 176 -6.64 -3.71 -8.53
N PRO A 177 -5.56 -4.52 -8.64
CA PRO A 177 -4.24 -3.99 -9.01
C PRO A 177 -4.29 -3.21 -10.33
N PHE A 178 -3.58 -2.09 -10.38
CA PHE A 178 -3.48 -1.21 -11.55
C PHE A 178 -4.77 -0.52 -11.96
N SER A 179 -5.84 -0.62 -11.17
CA SER A 179 -7.09 0.08 -11.45
C SER A 179 -6.97 1.57 -11.16
N ARG A 180 -7.37 2.38 -12.13
CA ARG A 180 -7.44 3.85 -12.05
C ARG A 180 -8.84 4.27 -12.48
N LEU A 181 -9.67 4.71 -11.53
CA LEU A 181 -11.07 5.02 -11.77
C LEU A 181 -11.31 6.28 -12.61
N ASP A 182 -10.35 7.20 -12.68
CA ASP A 182 -10.46 8.43 -13.49
C ASP A 182 -9.09 8.85 -14.04
N PRO A 183 -8.73 8.44 -15.27
CA PRO A 183 -7.46 8.82 -15.91
C PRO A 183 -7.32 10.33 -16.16
N ALA A 184 -8.43 11.05 -16.38
CA ALA A 184 -8.40 12.48 -16.72
C ALA A 184 -8.11 13.39 -15.51
N ARG A 185 -8.50 13.01 -14.30
CA ARG A 185 -8.23 13.77 -13.07
C ARG A 185 -6.81 13.59 -12.53
N ASN A 186 -6.15 12.50 -12.90
CA ASN A 186 -4.86 12.10 -12.33
C ASN A 186 -3.64 12.75 -13.00
N GLN A 187 -3.78 13.36 -14.19
CA GLN A 187 -2.65 13.98 -14.90
C GLN A 187 -2.00 15.15 -14.13
N ASN A 188 -2.74 15.80 -13.21
CA ASN A 188 -2.24 16.96 -12.45
C ASN A 188 -1.87 16.64 -10.98
N LYS A 189 -2.14 15.44 -10.46
CA LYS A 189 -1.95 15.11 -9.03
C LYS A 189 -0.91 14.03 -8.75
N GLY A 190 -0.04 13.75 -9.73
CA GLY A 190 1.02 12.73 -9.59
C GLY A 190 0.57 11.31 -9.97
N SER A 191 1.50 10.53 -10.50
CA SER A 191 1.24 9.19 -11.00
C SER A 191 1.15 8.17 -9.88
N GLY A 192 -0.05 7.74 -9.52
CA GLY A 192 -0.23 6.54 -8.70
C GLY A 192 -0.48 5.32 -9.58
N VAL A 193 0.23 4.23 -9.33
CA VAL A 193 0.16 2.99 -10.12
C VAL A 193 -1.15 2.23 -9.91
N GLY A 194 -1.96 2.60 -8.92
CA GLY A 194 -3.19 1.87 -8.56
C GLY A 194 -2.89 0.60 -7.77
N LEU A 195 -1.81 0.59 -6.98
CA LEU A 195 -1.41 -0.55 -6.15
C LEU A 195 -1.64 -0.34 -4.65
N GLY A 196 -1.84 0.90 -4.19
CA GLY A 196 -1.93 1.20 -2.75
C GLY A 196 -3.06 0.47 -2.03
N LEU A 197 -4.29 0.53 -2.56
CA LEU A 197 -5.46 -0.17 -1.99
C LEU A 197 -5.30 -1.71 -2.06
N PRO A 198 -4.91 -2.31 -3.20
CA PRO A 198 -4.60 -3.74 -3.28
C PRO A 198 -3.56 -4.21 -2.26
N ILE A 199 -2.45 -3.48 -2.08
CA ILE A 199 -1.41 -3.80 -1.09
C ILE A 199 -1.99 -3.81 0.32
N ALA A 200 -2.73 -2.77 0.70
CA ALA A 200 -3.36 -2.70 2.02
C ALA A 200 -4.35 -3.87 2.23
N ALA A 201 -5.09 -4.26 1.19
CA ALA A 201 -6.02 -5.38 1.25
C ALA A 201 -5.31 -6.74 1.40
N ASP A 202 -4.19 -6.95 0.72
CA ASP A 202 -3.39 -8.18 0.84
C ASP A 202 -2.82 -8.31 2.26
N ILE A 203 -2.28 -7.22 2.80
CA ILE A 203 -1.77 -7.17 4.17
C ILE A 203 -2.89 -7.43 5.19
N ALA A 204 -4.07 -6.83 5.01
CA ALA A 204 -5.22 -7.08 5.87
C ALA A 204 -5.62 -8.55 5.86
N ARG A 205 -5.72 -9.17 4.67
CA ARG A 205 -6.03 -10.60 4.52
C ARG A 205 -5.01 -11.50 5.20
N ALA A 206 -3.73 -11.18 5.09
CA ALA A 206 -2.66 -11.91 5.76
C ALA A 206 -2.70 -11.79 7.30
N HIS A 207 -3.46 -10.82 7.85
CA HIS A 207 -3.78 -10.66 9.27
C HIS A 207 -5.20 -11.14 9.63
N GLY A 208 -5.82 -11.98 8.77
CA GLY A 208 -7.17 -12.51 9.02
C GLY A 208 -8.29 -11.46 8.93
N GLY A 209 -8.02 -10.34 8.27
CA GLY A 209 -8.95 -9.22 8.16
C GLY A 209 -9.23 -8.81 6.71
N ARG A 210 -9.59 -7.54 6.51
CA ARG A 210 -9.92 -6.98 5.21
C ARG A 210 -9.77 -5.45 5.20
N VAL A 211 -9.79 -4.87 4.00
CA VAL A 211 -10.00 -3.42 3.82
C VAL A 211 -11.43 -3.17 3.38
N GLU A 212 -12.07 -2.19 3.99
CA GLU A 212 -13.40 -1.72 3.62
C GLU A 212 -13.33 -0.27 3.15
N LEU A 213 -14.03 0.04 2.06
CA LEU A 213 -14.17 1.39 1.54
C LEU A 213 -15.58 1.90 1.85
N SER A 214 -15.67 3.16 2.26
CA SER A 214 -16.93 3.85 2.48
C SER A 214 -16.76 5.35 2.22
N LYS A 215 -17.86 6.09 2.17
CA LYS A 215 -17.80 7.54 2.12
C LYS A 215 -17.46 8.08 3.51
N SER A 216 -16.49 9.01 3.58
CA SER A 216 -16.20 9.73 4.83
C SER A 216 -17.44 10.50 5.28
N ARG A 217 -17.80 10.35 6.56
CA ARG A 217 -18.96 11.03 7.16
C ARG A 217 -18.64 12.48 7.49
N ASP A 218 -17.41 12.75 7.91
CA ASP A 218 -17.00 14.05 8.43
C ASP A 218 -16.47 14.97 7.34
N PHE A 219 -15.85 14.40 6.29
CA PHE A 219 -15.13 15.18 5.28
C PHE A 219 -15.70 15.02 3.87
N GLY A 220 -16.59 14.04 3.65
CA GLY A 220 -17.26 13.82 2.38
C GLY A 220 -16.46 13.11 1.31
N GLY A 221 -15.17 12.87 1.54
CA GLY A 221 -14.26 12.09 0.68
C GLY A 221 -14.35 10.58 0.90
N LEU A 222 -13.24 9.89 0.75
CA LEU A 222 -13.15 8.44 0.99
C LEU A 222 -12.80 8.16 2.45
N CYS A 223 -13.36 7.08 2.99
CA CYS A 223 -12.91 6.43 4.21
C CYS A 223 -12.45 5.01 3.84
N ALA A 224 -11.17 4.72 4.05
CA ALA A 224 -10.58 3.40 3.87
C ALA A 224 -10.23 2.80 5.24
N SER A 225 -10.88 1.71 5.62
CA SER A 225 -10.73 1.07 6.92
C SER A 225 -9.95 -0.24 6.80
N LEU A 226 -8.78 -0.30 7.42
CA LEU A 226 -7.98 -1.50 7.62
C LEU A 226 -8.50 -2.22 8.86
N ILE A 227 -9.09 -3.40 8.68
CA ILE A 227 -9.65 -4.24 9.73
C ILE A 227 -8.74 -5.44 9.88
N ILE A 228 -8.24 -5.73 11.07
CA ILE A 228 -7.45 -6.92 11.38
C ILE A 228 -8.02 -7.65 12.58
N SER A 229 -7.92 -8.99 12.58
CA SER A 229 -8.34 -9.82 13.70
C SER A 229 -7.37 -9.69 14.87
N ARG A 230 -7.90 -9.74 16.11
CA ARG A 230 -7.12 -9.74 17.35
C ARG A 230 -6.96 -11.15 17.87
#